data_db009395864aa40767fcd68e4e08fc0b
#
_entry.id   db009395864aa40767fcd68e4e08fc0b
#
_cell.length_a   1.000
_cell.length_b   1.000
_cell.length_c   1.000
_cell.angle_alpha   90.00
_cell.angle_beta   90.00
_cell.angle_gamma   90.00
#
_symmetry.space_group_name_H-M   'P 1'
#
loop_
_entity.id
_entity.type
_entity.pdbx_description
1 polymer ?
#
loop_
_entity_poly.entity_id
_entity_poly.type
_entity_poly.pdbx_seq_one_letter_code
_entity_poly.pdbx_strand_id
1 'polypeptide(L)'
;ILSAVRYFGFELARHFRHRKILKILSSQSAFFLAAILISAAYMVPSVHNATTLRTVTYDIQVDKTCAADTLSVAVVSDFHIGAGARHSEMDKMAELIMAAKPDVILIDGDICDSASSVYDLEYMEETLNKLNCRYGIFYAEGNHEAECRFNPDPYLRRAGVTILKDKGVKLENGVNIVGVKMRLR
;
A
#
# COMPACT_ATOMS: atom_id res chain seq x y z
N ILE A 1 -19.46 -12.06 24.31
CA ILE A 1 -18.29 -11.16 24.42
C ILE A 1 -18.63 -9.96 25.32
N LEU A 2 -19.71 -9.21 25.07
CA LEU A 2 -20.14 -8.07 25.89
C LEU A 2 -20.42 -8.43 27.35
N SER A 3 -20.99 -9.60 27.62
CA SER A 3 -21.25 -10.10 28.99
C SER A 3 -19.95 -10.45 29.72
N ALA A 4 -18.97 -11.02 29.05
CA ALA A 4 -17.67 -11.36 29.63
C ALA A 4 -16.86 -10.10 30.01
N VAL A 5 -16.89 -9.05 29.17
CA VAL A 5 -16.21 -7.78 29.46
C VAL A 5 -16.86 -7.07 30.68
N ARG A 6 -18.19 -7.12 30.79
CA ARG A 6 -18.91 -6.59 31.98
C ARG A 6 -18.56 -7.37 33.24
N TYR A 7 -18.47 -8.69 33.18
CA TYR A 7 -18.11 -9.54 34.31
C TYR A 7 -16.67 -9.26 34.76
N PHE A 8 -15.73 -9.17 33.83
CA PHE A 8 -14.33 -8.87 34.13
C PHE A 8 -14.13 -7.47 34.72
N GLY A 9 -14.83 -6.46 34.19
CA GLY A 9 -14.85 -5.11 34.72
C GLY A 9 -15.44 -5.03 36.16
N PHE A 10 -16.48 -5.81 36.42
CA PHE A 10 -17.09 -5.88 37.75
C PHE A 10 -16.18 -6.58 38.78
N GLU A 11 -15.47 -7.63 38.42
CA GLU A 11 -14.47 -8.29 39.28
C GLU A 11 -13.26 -7.42 39.56
N LEU A 12 -12.74 -6.71 38.54
CA LEU A 12 -11.65 -5.75 38.70
C LEU A 12 -12.03 -4.59 39.64
N ALA A 13 -13.26 -4.06 39.51
CA ALA A 13 -13.80 -3.00 40.32
C ALA A 13 -14.07 -3.44 41.78
N ARG A 14 -14.35 -4.73 42.03
CA ARG A 14 -14.51 -5.30 43.37
C ARG A 14 -13.19 -5.34 44.13
N HIS A 15 -12.07 -5.43 43.42
CA HIS A 15 -10.72 -5.40 43.99
C HIS A 15 -10.26 -3.98 44.37
N PHE A 16 -10.76 -2.97 43.66
CA PHE A 16 -10.49 -1.56 43.96
C PHE A 16 -11.60 -0.96 44.85
N ARG A 17 -11.36 -0.79 46.13
CA ARG A 17 -12.25 -0.35 47.21
C ARG A 17 -12.80 1.08 47.07
N HIS A 18 -12.96 1.62 45.85
CA HIS A 18 -13.47 2.98 45.61
C HIS A 18 -14.92 2.94 45.06
N ARG A 19 -15.89 3.07 45.97
CA ARG A 19 -17.33 3.08 45.67
C ARG A 19 -17.78 4.07 44.57
N LYS A 20 -17.04 5.17 44.38
CA LYS A 20 -17.34 6.15 43.32
C LYS A 20 -16.98 5.63 41.92
N ILE A 21 -15.84 4.98 41.76
CA ILE A 21 -15.39 4.40 40.50
C ILE A 21 -16.31 3.24 40.11
N LEU A 22 -16.76 2.42 41.08
CA LEU A 22 -17.74 1.35 40.87
C LEU A 22 -19.08 1.86 40.33
N LYS A 23 -19.59 3.01 40.82
CA LYS A 23 -20.83 3.60 40.31
C LYS A 23 -20.68 4.12 38.88
N ILE A 24 -19.52 4.67 38.53
CA ILE A 24 -19.22 5.15 37.18
C ILE A 24 -19.12 3.94 36.22
N LEU A 25 -18.36 2.92 36.58
CA LEU A 25 -18.18 1.71 35.77
C LEU A 25 -19.44 0.85 35.64
N SER A 26 -20.39 0.95 36.59
CA SER A 26 -21.69 0.27 36.52
C SER A 26 -22.74 1.02 35.67
N SER A 27 -22.48 2.29 35.30
CA SER A 27 -23.33 3.05 34.40
C SER A 27 -23.18 2.51 32.98
N GLN A 28 -24.30 2.18 32.33
CA GLN A 28 -24.30 1.75 30.93
C GLN A 28 -23.69 2.82 30.02
N SER A 29 -23.97 4.10 30.30
CA SER A 29 -23.42 5.22 29.53
C SER A 29 -21.90 5.32 29.63
N ALA A 30 -21.31 5.11 30.81
CA ALA A 30 -19.86 5.12 31.01
C ALA A 30 -19.19 3.94 30.30
N PHE A 31 -19.85 2.76 30.29
CA PHE A 31 -19.35 1.61 29.55
C PHE A 31 -19.33 1.87 28.04
N PHE A 32 -20.41 2.42 27.49
CA PHE A 32 -20.46 2.78 26.06
C PHE A 32 -19.43 3.85 25.70
N LEU A 33 -19.28 4.86 26.56
CA LEU A 33 -18.27 5.90 26.35
C LEU A 33 -16.85 5.33 26.37
N ALA A 34 -16.55 4.45 27.33
CA ALA A 34 -15.25 3.76 27.39
C ALA A 34 -15.00 2.89 26.14
N ALA A 35 -16.02 2.16 25.68
CA ALA A 35 -15.93 1.35 24.47
C ALA A 35 -15.65 2.23 23.23
N ILE A 36 -16.33 3.37 23.08
CA ILE A 36 -16.10 4.32 22.00
C ILE A 36 -14.67 4.90 22.05
N LEU A 37 -14.22 5.31 23.24
CA LEU A 37 -12.88 5.87 23.41
C LEU A 37 -11.77 4.85 23.11
N ILE A 38 -11.93 3.61 23.55
CA ILE A 38 -11.00 2.52 23.26
C ILE A 38 -11.00 2.23 21.76
N SER A 39 -12.17 2.14 21.12
CA SER A 39 -12.29 1.91 19.68
C SER A 39 -11.63 3.05 18.89
N ALA A 40 -11.88 4.29 19.28
CA ALA A 40 -11.27 5.47 18.65
C ALA A 40 -9.74 5.49 18.83
N ALA A 41 -9.26 5.17 20.03
CA ALA A 41 -7.82 5.09 20.33
C ALA A 41 -7.10 4.02 19.51
N TYR A 42 -7.80 2.97 19.09
CA TYR A 42 -7.26 1.94 18.19
C TYR A 42 -7.40 2.31 16.72
N MET A 43 -8.58 2.82 16.35
CA MET A 43 -8.91 3.10 14.94
C MET A 43 -8.11 4.27 14.37
N VAL A 44 -7.93 5.37 15.14
CA VAL A 44 -7.21 6.56 14.66
C VAL A 44 -5.76 6.26 14.27
N PRO A 45 -4.93 5.61 15.13
CA PRO A 45 -3.58 5.22 14.72
C PRO A 45 -3.55 4.20 13.58
N SER A 46 -4.52 3.28 13.54
CA SER A 46 -4.59 2.28 12.47
C SER A 46 -4.85 2.92 11.11
N VAL A 47 -5.82 3.84 11.02
CA VAL A 47 -6.09 4.60 9.80
C VAL A 47 -4.87 5.44 9.40
N HIS A 48 -4.26 6.13 10.36
CA HIS A 48 -3.05 6.92 10.09
C HIS A 48 -1.91 6.06 9.54
N ASN A 49 -1.66 4.89 10.12
CA ASN A 49 -0.63 3.97 9.63
C ASN A 49 -0.96 3.40 8.25
N ALA A 50 -2.23 3.07 7.98
CA ALA A 50 -2.67 2.54 6.70
C ALA A 50 -2.54 3.56 5.55
N THR A 51 -2.69 4.85 5.85
CA THR A 51 -2.59 5.94 4.85
C THR A 51 -1.21 6.61 4.79
N THR A 52 -0.26 6.18 5.64
CA THR A 52 1.08 6.77 5.67
C THR A 52 2.06 5.94 4.87
N LEU A 53 2.42 6.42 3.68
CA LEU A 53 3.46 5.79 2.85
C LEU A 53 4.84 5.98 3.49
N ARG A 54 5.63 4.91 3.48
CA ARG A 54 7.00 4.89 4.00
C ARG A 54 7.91 4.17 3.04
N THR A 55 9.13 4.67 2.86
CA THR A 55 10.17 3.94 2.17
C THR A 55 10.86 2.99 3.14
N VAL A 56 10.99 1.73 2.72
CA VAL A 56 11.81 0.73 3.40
C VAL A 56 12.95 0.36 2.47
N THR A 57 14.18 0.42 2.94
CA THR A 57 15.37 0.13 2.15
C THR A 57 15.96 -1.21 2.57
N TYR A 58 16.29 -2.03 1.58
CA TYR A 58 16.99 -3.31 1.77
C TYR A 58 18.25 -3.31 0.94
N ASP A 59 19.36 -3.71 1.55
CA ASP A 59 20.62 -3.99 0.86
C ASP A 59 20.71 -5.50 0.60
N ILE A 60 20.68 -5.90 -0.67
CA ILE A 60 20.71 -7.29 -1.09
C ILE A 60 22.02 -7.54 -1.83
N GLN A 61 22.86 -8.43 -1.29
CA GLN A 61 24.07 -8.88 -1.96
C GLN A 61 23.76 -10.09 -2.84
N VAL A 62 24.19 -10.03 -4.09
CA VAL A 62 23.97 -11.08 -5.07
C VAL A 62 25.32 -11.57 -5.59
N ASP A 63 25.59 -12.85 -5.43
CA ASP A 63 26.82 -13.53 -5.87
C ASP A 63 26.79 -13.78 -7.39
N LYS A 64 26.61 -12.73 -8.18
CA LYS A 64 26.60 -12.77 -9.65
C LYS A 64 27.28 -11.53 -10.21
N THR A 65 28.13 -11.72 -11.20
CA THR A 65 28.73 -10.61 -11.93
C THR A 65 27.72 -10.00 -12.90
N CYS A 66 27.51 -8.68 -12.81
CA CYS A 66 26.84 -7.89 -13.83
C CYS A 66 27.71 -6.69 -14.17
N ALA A 67 27.36 -5.95 -15.22
CA ALA A 67 28.15 -4.80 -15.70
C ALA A 67 28.11 -3.58 -14.75
N ALA A 68 27.28 -3.61 -13.72
CA ALA A 68 27.18 -2.60 -12.69
C ALA A 68 27.43 -3.21 -11.31
N ASP A 69 28.22 -2.52 -10.47
CA ASP A 69 28.51 -2.95 -9.10
C ASP A 69 27.27 -2.88 -8.19
N THR A 70 26.37 -1.95 -8.49
CA THR A 70 25.11 -1.73 -7.74
C THR A 70 23.97 -1.39 -8.69
N LEU A 71 22.74 -1.75 -8.29
CA LEU A 71 21.51 -1.37 -8.95
C LEU A 71 20.48 -0.95 -7.90
N SER A 72 20.04 0.29 -7.97
CA SER A 72 18.98 0.80 -7.10
C SER A 72 17.61 0.55 -7.73
N VAL A 73 16.75 -0.19 -7.04
CA VAL A 73 15.43 -0.60 -7.51
C VAL A 73 14.36 -0.04 -6.58
N ALA A 74 13.42 0.74 -7.12
CA ALA A 74 12.20 1.07 -6.41
C ALA A 74 11.11 0.04 -6.78
N VAL A 75 10.44 -0.52 -5.79
CA VAL A 75 9.32 -1.45 -5.98
C VAL A 75 8.06 -0.86 -5.36
N VAL A 76 6.98 -0.88 -6.12
CA VAL A 76 5.63 -0.47 -5.68
C VAL A 76 4.66 -1.62 -5.99
N SER A 77 3.83 -1.98 -5.04
CA SER A 77 2.81 -3.02 -5.16
C SER A 77 1.54 -2.60 -4.41
N ASP A 78 0.40 -3.18 -4.77
CA ASP A 78 -0.87 -3.09 -4.03
C ASP A 78 -1.32 -1.63 -3.74
N PHE A 79 -1.18 -0.77 -4.72
CA PHE A 79 -1.49 0.65 -4.54
C PHE A 79 -3.00 0.94 -4.52
N HIS A 80 -3.78 0.26 -5.38
CA HIS A 80 -5.25 0.34 -5.45
C HIS A 80 -5.78 1.78 -5.52
N ILE A 81 -5.36 2.53 -6.54
CA ILE A 81 -5.84 3.91 -6.74
C ILE A 81 -7.37 3.95 -6.88
N GLY A 82 -8.01 4.81 -6.10
CA GLY A 82 -9.47 4.96 -6.04
C GLY A 82 -10.08 4.33 -4.79
N ALA A 83 -9.85 3.05 -4.51
CA ALA A 83 -10.36 2.37 -3.32
C ALA A 83 -9.36 2.43 -2.15
N GLY A 84 -8.12 2.03 -2.38
CA GLY A 84 -7.08 1.94 -1.35
C GLY A 84 -6.33 3.24 -1.16
N ALA A 85 -6.01 3.93 -2.24
CA ALA A 85 -5.23 5.16 -2.24
C ALA A 85 -5.93 6.30 -2.97
N ARG A 86 -5.77 7.52 -2.45
CA ARG A 86 -6.23 8.77 -3.07
C ARG A 86 -5.12 9.34 -3.97
N HIS A 87 -5.45 10.35 -4.74
CA HIS A 87 -4.48 11.08 -5.58
C HIS A 87 -3.32 11.67 -4.77
N SER A 88 -3.57 12.14 -3.54
CA SER A 88 -2.51 12.66 -2.65
C SER A 88 -1.49 11.58 -2.23
N GLU A 89 -1.93 10.33 -2.06
CA GLU A 89 -1.02 9.21 -1.80
C GLU A 89 -0.23 8.86 -3.06
N MET A 90 -0.83 8.99 -4.26
CA MET A 90 -0.13 8.80 -5.54
C MET A 90 0.99 9.83 -5.73
N ASP A 91 0.71 11.10 -5.45
CA ASP A 91 1.74 12.16 -5.46
C ASP A 91 2.85 11.86 -4.45
N LYS A 92 2.48 11.44 -3.25
CA LYS A 92 3.45 11.09 -2.20
C LYS A 92 4.32 9.92 -2.57
N MET A 93 3.75 8.90 -3.20
CA MET A 93 4.51 7.77 -3.77
C MET A 93 5.54 8.27 -4.79
N ALA A 94 5.12 9.12 -5.73
CA ALA A 94 6.00 9.67 -6.73
C ALA A 94 7.15 10.50 -6.11
N GLU A 95 6.86 11.34 -5.12
CA GLU A 95 7.89 12.08 -4.36
C GLU A 95 8.91 11.13 -3.70
N LEU A 96 8.44 10.08 -3.03
CA LEU A 96 9.31 9.12 -2.35
C LEU A 96 10.20 8.36 -3.33
N ILE A 97 9.65 7.94 -4.48
CA ILE A 97 10.40 7.28 -5.54
C ILE A 97 11.49 8.22 -6.08
N MET A 98 11.11 9.45 -6.42
CA MET A 98 12.08 10.42 -6.97
C MET A 98 13.15 10.81 -5.95
N ALA A 99 12.81 10.89 -4.66
CA ALA A 99 13.78 11.14 -3.59
C ALA A 99 14.80 9.99 -3.44
N ALA A 100 14.38 8.74 -3.67
CA ALA A 100 15.25 7.57 -3.65
C ALA A 100 16.20 7.48 -4.85
N LYS A 101 15.92 8.21 -5.95
CA LYS A 101 16.72 8.22 -7.20
C LYS A 101 17.03 6.82 -7.72
N PRO A 102 16.02 5.97 -7.95
CA PRO A 102 16.25 4.61 -8.40
C PRO A 102 16.80 4.57 -9.83
N ASP A 103 17.55 3.52 -10.15
CA ASP A 103 17.96 3.20 -11.52
C ASP A 103 16.82 2.59 -12.33
N VAL A 104 15.91 1.87 -11.66
CA VAL A 104 14.75 1.23 -12.27
C VAL A 104 13.56 1.26 -11.30
N ILE A 105 12.35 1.38 -11.83
CA ILE A 105 11.10 1.33 -11.07
C ILE A 105 10.31 0.09 -11.51
N LEU A 106 9.89 -0.72 -10.54
CA LEU A 106 9.04 -1.89 -10.73
C LEU A 106 7.69 -1.64 -10.08
N ILE A 107 6.62 -1.81 -10.84
CA ILE A 107 5.24 -1.81 -10.37
C ILE A 107 4.76 -3.25 -10.42
N ASP A 108 4.63 -3.88 -9.24
CA ASP A 108 4.35 -5.30 -9.10
C ASP A 108 2.85 -5.55 -8.83
N GLY A 109 2.03 -5.12 -9.76
CA GLY A 109 0.59 -5.35 -9.80
C GLY A 109 -0.25 -4.55 -8.81
N ASP A 110 -1.55 -4.75 -8.92
CA ASP A 110 -2.60 -4.19 -8.07
C ASP A 110 -2.51 -2.65 -7.92
N ILE A 111 -2.15 -1.97 -9.02
CA ILE A 111 -2.11 -0.50 -9.05
C ILE A 111 -3.51 0.10 -9.12
N CYS A 112 -4.46 -0.63 -9.70
CA CYS A 112 -5.87 -0.28 -9.78
C CYS A 112 -6.77 -1.49 -9.49
N ASP A 113 -8.06 -1.26 -9.26
CA ASP A 113 -9.06 -2.28 -8.95
C ASP A 113 -10.46 -1.91 -9.50
N SER A 114 -11.49 -2.66 -9.07
CA SER A 114 -12.89 -2.45 -9.49
C SER A 114 -13.47 -1.08 -9.13
N ALA A 115 -12.90 -0.38 -8.15
CA ALA A 115 -13.34 0.95 -7.72
C ALA A 115 -12.64 2.09 -8.48
N SER A 116 -11.55 1.79 -9.20
CA SER A 116 -10.80 2.78 -9.97
C SER A 116 -11.65 3.34 -11.11
N SER A 117 -11.77 4.66 -11.17
CA SER A 117 -12.45 5.40 -12.23
C SER A 117 -11.51 5.75 -13.38
N VAL A 118 -12.05 6.21 -14.50
CA VAL A 118 -11.27 6.78 -15.61
C VAL A 118 -10.39 7.93 -15.12
N TYR A 119 -10.94 8.79 -14.25
CA TYR A 119 -10.21 9.91 -13.68
C TYR A 119 -9.00 9.46 -12.83
N ASP A 120 -9.13 8.36 -12.09
CA ASP A 120 -8.01 7.79 -11.32
C ASP A 120 -6.93 7.26 -12.26
N LEU A 121 -7.30 6.60 -13.37
CA LEU A 121 -6.35 6.11 -14.36
C LEU A 121 -5.64 7.24 -15.12
N GLU A 122 -6.35 8.32 -15.44
CA GLU A 122 -5.75 9.53 -16.03
C GLU A 122 -4.75 10.18 -15.06
N TYR A 123 -5.12 10.28 -13.78
CA TYR A 123 -4.25 10.83 -12.74
C TYR A 123 -3.00 9.95 -12.53
N MET A 124 -3.18 8.63 -12.54
CA MET A 124 -2.08 7.66 -12.51
C MET A 124 -1.11 7.89 -13.69
N GLU A 125 -1.65 7.99 -14.92
CA GLU A 125 -0.86 8.28 -16.11
C GLU A 125 -0.03 9.57 -15.96
N GLU A 126 -0.69 10.67 -15.56
CA GLU A 126 0.00 11.96 -15.36
C GLU A 126 1.09 11.88 -14.29
N THR A 127 0.85 11.15 -13.22
CA THR A 127 1.81 11.01 -12.12
C THR A 127 2.99 10.12 -12.51
N LEU A 128 2.73 8.98 -13.13
CA LEU A 128 3.79 8.08 -13.61
C LEU A 128 4.65 8.73 -14.70
N ASN A 129 4.07 9.56 -15.56
CA ASN A 129 4.81 10.29 -16.62
C ASN A 129 5.80 11.31 -16.06
N LYS A 130 5.66 11.75 -14.80
CA LYS A 130 6.61 12.61 -14.10
C LYS A 130 7.82 11.85 -13.57
N LEU A 131 7.73 10.53 -13.44
CA LEU A 131 8.82 9.71 -12.92
C LEU A 131 9.90 9.54 -13.99
N ASN A 132 11.15 9.60 -13.56
CA ASN A 132 12.30 9.42 -14.42
C ASN A 132 13.35 8.55 -13.73
N CYS A 133 13.84 7.53 -14.43
CA CYS A 133 14.91 6.67 -13.97
C CYS A 133 15.70 6.11 -15.18
N ARG A 134 16.92 5.67 -14.93
CA ARG A 134 17.88 5.30 -15.98
C ARG A 134 17.39 4.18 -16.88
N TYR A 135 16.78 3.13 -16.30
CA TYR A 135 16.38 1.93 -17.03
C TYR A 135 14.87 1.84 -17.31
N GLY A 136 14.11 2.85 -16.87
CA GLY A 136 12.67 2.94 -17.11
C GLY A 136 11.81 2.27 -16.05
N ILE A 137 10.50 2.31 -16.31
CA ILE A 137 9.46 1.81 -15.43
C ILE A 137 8.89 0.53 -16.03
N PHE A 138 8.81 -0.53 -15.25
CA PHE A 138 8.28 -1.82 -15.66
C PHE A 138 7.09 -2.18 -14.79
N TYR A 139 6.08 -2.77 -15.41
CA TYR A 139 4.85 -3.16 -14.75
C TYR A 139 4.52 -4.63 -15.04
N ALA A 140 4.20 -5.38 -14.00
CA ALA A 140 3.58 -6.70 -14.07
C ALA A 140 2.14 -6.61 -13.56
N GLU A 141 1.22 -7.35 -14.17
CA GLU A 141 -0.21 -7.34 -13.83
C GLU A 141 -0.47 -8.19 -12.58
N GLY A 142 -1.15 -7.63 -11.58
CA GLY A 142 -1.64 -8.35 -10.41
C GLY A 142 -3.01 -9.01 -10.65
N ASN A 143 -3.67 -9.42 -9.57
CA ASN A 143 -4.99 -10.06 -9.70
C ASN A 143 -6.14 -9.05 -9.78
N HIS A 144 -6.00 -7.88 -9.15
CA HIS A 144 -7.06 -6.87 -9.10
C HIS A 144 -7.21 -6.11 -10.42
N GLU A 145 -6.20 -6.06 -11.28
CA GLU A 145 -6.35 -5.51 -12.62
C GLU A 145 -7.40 -6.24 -13.46
N ALA A 146 -7.59 -7.54 -13.23
CA ALA A 146 -8.63 -8.31 -13.90
C ALA A 146 -10.06 -7.89 -13.49
N GLU A 147 -10.19 -7.25 -12.32
CA GLU A 147 -11.45 -6.74 -11.78
C GLU A 147 -11.70 -5.27 -12.18
N CYS A 148 -10.71 -4.59 -12.74
CA CYS A 148 -10.83 -3.20 -13.16
C CYS A 148 -11.91 -3.03 -14.21
N ARG A 149 -12.81 -2.08 -13.99
CA ARG A 149 -13.85 -1.71 -14.95
C ARG A 149 -13.28 -1.16 -16.25
N PHE A 150 -12.11 -0.53 -16.19
CA PHE A 150 -11.41 0.09 -17.31
C PHE A 150 -10.01 -0.51 -17.41
N ASN A 151 -9.59 -0.86 -18.64
CA ASN A 151 -8.27 -1.41 -18.87
C ASN A 151 -7.17 -0.37 -18.57
N PRO A 152 -6.25 -0.60 -17.63
CA PRO A 152 -5.18 0.34 -17.31
C PRO A 152 -4.04 0.39 -18.34
N ASP A 153 -3.89 -0.64 -19.18
CA ASP A 153 -2.78 -0.78 -20.13
C ASP A 153 -2.55 0.46 -21.03
N PRO A 154 -3.59 1.08 -21.63
CA PRO A 154 -3.40 2.25 -22.46
C PRO A 154 -2.81 3.44 -21.70
N TYR A 155 -3.21 3.65 -20.45
CA TYR A 155 -2.75 4.72 -19.58
C TYR A 155 -1.29 4.50 -19.17
N LEU A 156 -0.95 3.27 -18.76
CA LEU A 156 0.42 2.89 -18.42
C LEU A 156 1.38 3.07 -19.61
N ARG A 157 0.96 2.68 -20.82
CA ARG A 157 1.78 2.87 -22.05
C ARG A 157 2.01 4.35 -22.38
N ARG A 158 1.00 5.20 -22.23
CA ARG A 158 1.15 6.65 -22.46
C ARG A 158 2.05 7.30 -21.41
N ALA A 159 2.06 6.75 -20.19
CA ALA A 159 3.00 7.14 -19.16
C ALA A 159 4.44 6.61 -19.37
N GLY A 160 4.72 5.94 -20.49
CA GLY A 160 6.06 5.40 -20.80
C GLY A 160 6.40 4.12 -20.03
N VAL A 161 5.42 3.46 -19.39
CA VAL A 161 5.63 2.22 -18.64
C VAL A 161 5.70 1.02 -19.57
N THR A 162 6.70 0.18 -19.40
CA THR A 162 6.86 -1.09 -20.11
C THR A 162 6.08 -2.19 -19.42
N ILE A 163 5.05 -2.71 -20.08
CA ILE A 163 4.18 -3.76 -19.54
C ILE A 163 4.77 -5.14 -19.82
N LEU A 164 5.02 -5.91 -18.77
CA LEU A 164 5.59 -7.25 -18.81
C LEU A 164 4.49 -8.29 -18.51
N LYS A 165 3.85 -8.82 -19.56
CA LYS A 165 2.86 -9.93 -19.48
C LYS A 165 3.49 -11.19 -20.04
N ASP A 166 3.99 -12.07 -19.17
CA ASP A 166 4.78 -13.28 -19.52
C ASP A 166 5.99 -12.94 -20.43
N LYS A 167 6.65 -11.81 -20.15
CA LYS A 167 7.77 -11.29 -20.95
C LYS A 167 8.92 -10.85 -20.05
N GLY A 168 10.12 -10.88 -20.62
CA GLY A 168 11.32 -10.37 -19.98
C GLY A 168 12.01 -9.30 -20.83
N VAL A 169 12.70 -8.39 -20.16
CA VAL A 169 13.58 -7.39 -20.77
C VAL A 169 14.94 -7.51 -20.12
N LYS A 170 15.98 -7.48 -20.95
CA LYS A 170 17.36 -7.41 -20.48
C LYS A 170 17.83 -5.96 -20.49
N LEU A 171 18.22 -5.45 -19.33
CA LEU A 171 18.79 -4.12 -19.18
C LEU A 171 20.21 -4.07 -19.76
N GLU A 172 20.69 -2.87 -20.07
CA GLU A 172 22.04 -2.64 -20.62
C GLU A 172 23.15 -3.13 -19.67
N ASN A 173 22.90 -3.12 -18.34
CA ASN A 173 23.83 -3.66 -17.33
C ASN A 173 23.81 -5.18 -17.22
N GLY A 174 23.01 -5.88 -18.03
CA GLY A 174 22.92 -7.35 -18.06
C GLY A 174 21.87 -7.95 -17.12
N VAL A 175 21.21 -7.15 -16.28
CA VAL A 175 20.11 -7.62 -15.40
C VAL A 175 18.87 -7.90 -16.25
N ASN A 176 18.19 -9.03 -15.96
CA ASN A 176 16.92 -9.36 -16.60
C ASN A 176 15.76 -9.04 -15.67
N ILE A 177 14.76 -8.33 -16.18
CA ILE A 177 13.48 -8.08 -15.52
C ILE A 177 12.45 -8.96 -16.21
N VAL A 178 11.71 -9.77 -15.45
CA VAL A 178 10.69 -10.67 -15.98
C VAL A 178 9.40 -10.42 -15.25
N GLY A 179 8.34 -10.13 -15.98
CA GLY A 179 6.98 -10.05 -15.44
C GLY A 179 6.17 -11.28 -15.82
N VAL A 180 5.57 -11.92 -14.82
CA VAL A 180 4.71 -13.08 -14.99
C VAL A 180 3.27 -12.63 -14.78
N LYS A 181 2.38 -13.00 -15.69
CA LYS A 181 0.96 -12.72 -15.54
C LYS A 181 0.35 -13.65 -14.49
N MET A 182 -0.33 -13.09 -13.50
CA MET A 182 -1.10 -13.89 -12.56
C MET A 182 -2.25 -14.59 -13.29
N ARG A 183 -2.33 -15.92 -13.16
CA ARG A 183 -3.44 -16.72 -13.70
C ARG A 183 -4.37 -17.07 -12.54
N LEU A 184 -5.52 -16.40 -12.49
CA LEU A 184 -6.61 -16.83 -11.61
C LEU A 184 -7.07 -18.23 -12.08
N ARG A 185 -7.10 -19.18 -11.15
CA ARG A 185 -7.62 -20.53 -11.37
C ARG A 185 -9.13 -20.57 -11.12
#